data_2f3008d6943308b40ca66ddd02166944
#
_entry.id   2f3008d6943308b40ca66ddd02166944
#
_cell.length_a   1.000
_cell.length_b   1.000
_cell.length_c   1.000
_cell.angle_alpha   90.00
_cell.angle_beta   90.00
_cell.angle_gamma   90.00
#
_symmetry.space_group_name_H-M   'P 1'
#
loop_
_entity.id
_entity.type
_entity.pdbx_description
1 polymer ?
#
loop_
_entity_poly.entity_id
_entity_poly.type
_entity_poly.pdbx_seq_one_letter_code
_entity_poly.pdbx_strand_id
1 'polypeptide(L)'
;MTLAAEKEFAHIGETMGCADHDHDLVQDLSKRLDALWRFDQYIANAEGKPAIQALWRKLKKQEQENVKEIKRLIGEEIKGGCF
;
A
#
# COMPACT_ATOMS: atom_id res chain seq x y z
N MET A 1 12.06 -23.28 12.10
CA MET A 1 12.98 -22.60 11.20
C MET A 1 14.22 -22.13 11.94
N THR A 2 15.37 -22.29 11.37
CA THR A 2 16.60 -21.87 12.00
C THR A 2 16.84 -20.38 11.82
N LEU A 3 17.67 -19.82 12.67
CA LEU A 3 18.06 -18.42 12.56
C LEU A 3 18.75 -18.14 11.22
N ALA A 4 19.53 -19.08 10.71
CA ALA A 4 20.17 -18.92 9.40
C ALA A 4 19.15 -18.79 8.28
N ALA A 5 18.09 -19.60 8.31
CA ALA A 5 17.02 -19.52 7.34
C ALA A 5 16.24 -18.20 7.46
N GLU A 6 16.04 -17.71 8.67
CA GLU A 6 15.42 -16.41 8.87
C GLU A 6 16.27 -15.29 8.29
N LYS A 7 17.58 -15.36 8.45
CA LYS A 7 18.47 -14.38 7.83
C LYS A 7 18.44 -14.45 6.32
N GLU A 8 18.34 -15.64 5.77
CA GLU A 8 18.23 -15.82 4.32
C GLU A 8 16.94 -15.19 3.81
N PHE A 9 15.82 -15.38 4.51
CA PHE A 9 14.57 -14.74 4.15
C PHE A 9 14.65 -13.23 4.26
N ALA A 10 15.34 -12.71 5.27
CA ALA A 10 15.53 -11.27 5.41
C ALA A 10 16.29 -10.69 4.22
N HIS A 11 17.24 -11.47 3.65
CA HIS A 11 18.02 -11.01 2.53
C HIS A 11 17.38 -11.24 1.16
N ILE A 12 16.38 -12.11 1.08
CA ILE A 12 15.68 -12.36 -0.19
C ILE A 12 15.03 -11.08 -0.73
N GLY A 13 14.48 -10.26 0.13
CA GLY A 13 13.87 -8.99 -0.27
C GLY A 13 14.88 -7.89 -0.52
N GLU A 14 16.09 -8.03 -0.03
CA GLU A 14 17.15 -7.06 -0.24
C GLU A 14 17.69 -7.22 -1.65
N THR A 15 17.04 -6.59 -2.56
CA THR A 15 17.50 -6.57 -3.94
C THR A 15 18.63 -5.58 -4.09
N MET A 16 19.31 -5.63 -5.22
CA MET A 16 20.33 -4.63 -5.50
C MET A 16 19.75 -3.23 -5.75
N GLY A 17 18.43 -3.11 -5.72
CA GLY A 17 17.76 -1.85 -6.00
C GLY A 17 17.30 -1.08 -4.77
N CYS A 18 16.94 -1.76 -3.69
CA CYS A 18 16.43 -1.08 -2.50
C CYS A 18 16.42 -2.00 -1.28
N ALA A 19 16.30 -1.39 -0.10
CA ALA A 19 16.14 -2.12 1.15
C ALA A 19 14.72 -2.69 1.27
N ASP A 20 14.54 -3.69 2.13
CA ASP A 20 13.28 -4.39 2.31
C ASP A 20 12.13 -3.46 2.69
N HIS A 21 12.36 -2.53 3.62
CA HIS A 21 11.29 -1.63 4.05
C HIS A 21 10.85 -0.67 2.92
N ASP A 22 11.76 -0.30 2.04
CA ASP A 22 11.44 0.52 0.88
C ASP A 22 10.64 -0.27 -0.14
N HIS A 23 11.03 -1.51 -0.37
CA HIS A 23 10.30 -2.42 -1.24
C HIS A 23 8.86 -2.59 -0.73
N ASP A 24 8.70 -2.79 0.58
CA ASP A 24 7.39 -2.99 1.18
C ASP A 24 6.49 -1.77 1.01
N LEU A 25 7.05 -0.57 1.15
CA LEU A 25 6.30 0.66 0.93
C LEU A 25 5.76 0.72 -0.51
N VAL A 26 6.62 0.43 -1.48
CA VAL A 26 6.23 0.46 -2.90
C VAL A 26 5.20 -0.61 -3.20
N GLN A 27 5.40 -1.83 -2.70
CA GLN A 27 4.50 -2.94 -2.93
C GLN A 27 3.11 -2.66 -2.34
N ASP A 28 3.07 -2.17 -1.11
CA ASP A 28 1.80 -1.88 -0.45
C ASP A 28 1.11 -0.69 -1.11
N LEU A 29 1.85 0.32 -1.52
CA LEU A 29 1.29 1.44 -2.27
C LEU A 29 0.58 0.96 -3.53
N SER A 30 1.20 0.07 -4.28
CA SER A 30 0.61 -0.49 -5.49
C SER A 30 -0.75 -1.16 -5.20
N LYS A 31 -0.80 -1.98 -4.16
CA LYS A 31 -2.03 -2.67 -3.76
C LYS A 31 -3.13 -1.72 -3.32
N ARG A 32 -2.77 -0.67 -2.59
CA ARG A 32 -3.75 0.31 -2.11
C ARG A 32 -4.29 1.17 -3.24
N LEU A 33 -3.47 1.49 -4.22
CA LEU A 33 -3.93 2.21 -5.41
C LEU A 33 -4.94 1.36 -6.19
N ASP A 34 -4.72 0.05 -6.29
CA ASP A 34 -5.69 -0.86 -6.88
C ASP A 34 -7.00 -0.87 -6.09
N ALA A 35 -6.92 -0.84 -4.76
CA ALA A 35 -8.10 -0.80 -3.92
C ALA A 35 -8.92 0.47 -4.14
N LEU A 36 -8.26 1.62 -4.32
CA LEU A 36 -8.96 2.88 -4.62
C LEU A 36 -9.79 2.77 -5.89
N TRP A 37 -9.21 2.18 -6.93
CA TRP A 37 -9.92 1.95 -8.18
C TRP A 37 -11.13 1.05 -7.97
N ARG A 38 -10.99 -0.01 -7.18
CA ARG A 38 -12.09 -0.94 -6.91
C ARG A 38 -13.25 -0.29 -6.15
N PHE A 39 -12.98 0.65 -5.26
CA PHE A 39 -14.05 1.35 -4.55
C PHE A 39 -14.98 2.09 -5.51
N ASP A 40 -14.45 2.67 -6.57
CA ASP A 40 -15.29 3.32 -7.59
C ASP A 40 -16.23 2.32 -8.25
N GLN A 41 -15.74 1.12 -8.53
CA GLN A 41 -16.57 0.06 -9.06
C GLN A 41 -17.62 -0.41 -8.06
N TYR A 42 -17.25 -0.54 -6.79
CA TYR A 42 -18.18 -0.94 -5.73
C TYR A 42 -19.29 0.08 -5.54
N ILE A 43 -18.96 1.37 -5.61
CA ILE A 43 -19.94 2.44 -5.49
C ILE A 43 -20.95 2.35 -6.64
N ALA A 44 -20.46 2.16 -7.85
CA ALA A 44 -21.31 2.01 -9.03
C ALA A 44 -22.23 0.78 -8.89
N ASN A 45 -21.68 -0.33 -8.44
CA ASN A 45 -22.44 -1.57 -8.26
C ASN A 45 -23.54 -1.45 -7.21
N ALA A 46 -23.38 -0.53 -6.27
CA ALA A 46 -24.33 -0.31 -5.19
C ALA A 46 -25.38 0.77 -5.51
N GLU A 47 -25.60 1.04 -6.79
CA GLU A 47 -26.64 1.98 -7.21
C GLU A 47 -27.98 1.60 -6.64
N GLY A 48 -28.70 2.55 -6.06
CA GLY A 48 -29.97 2.30 -5.39
C GLY A 48 -29.84 1.81 -3.96
N LYS A 49 -28.63 1.67 -3.44
CA LYS A 49 -28.36 1.27 -2.05
C LYS A 49 -27.51 2.35 -1.36
N PRO A 50 -28.13 3.47 -0.97
CA PRO A 50 -27.36 4.62 -0.48
C PRO A 50 -26.51 4.33 0.76
N ALA A 51 -26.96 3.48 1.67
CA ALA A 51 -26.15 3.14 2.85
C ALA A 51 -24.88 2.38 2.47
N ILE A 52 -24.97 1.50 1.49
CA ILE A 52 -23.80 0.75 1.00
C ILE A 52 -22.84 1.68 0.25
N GLN A 53 -23.37 2.54 -0.60
CA GLN A 53 -22.54 3.53 -1.30
C GLN A 53 -21.82 4.45 -0.31
N ALA A 54 -22.51 4.88 0.75
CA ALA A 54 -21.90 5.72 1.77
C ALA A 54 -20.76 5.02 2.47
N LEU A 55 -20.90 3.72 2.76
CA LEU A 55 -19.82 2.91 3.33
C LEU A 55 -18.60 2.88 2.42
N TRP A 56 -18.80 2.59 1.13
CA TRP A 56 -17.70 2.52 0.19
C TRP A 56 -16.99 3.85 0.03
N ARG A 57 -17.74 4.97 0.02
CA ARG A 57 -17.13 6.29 -0.04
C ARG A 57 -16.31 6.59 1.20
N LYS A 58 -16.79 6.19 2.37
CA LYS A 58 -16.07 6.35 3.63
C LYS A 58 -14.76 5.56 3.60
N LEU A 59 -14.81 4.29 3.18
CA LEU A 59 -13.63 3.44 3.12
C LEU A 59 -12.64 3.93 2.07
N LYS A 60 -13.14 4.42 0.95
CA LYS A 60 -12.30 5.04 -0.07
C LYS A 60 -11.54 6.23 0.48
N LYS A 61 -12.22 7.09 1.22
CA LYS A 61 -11.59 8.27 1.82
C LYS A 61 -10.50 7.88 2.81
N GLN A 62 -10.77 6.88 3.65
CA GLN A 62 -9.78 6.36 4.59
C GLN A 62 -8.56 5.81 3.84
N GLU A 63 -8.78 5.09 2.75
CA GLU A 63 -7.68 4.54 1.95
C GLU A 63 -6.87 5.63 1.26
N GLN A 64 -7.52 6.70 0.81
CA GLN A 64 -6.81 7.86 0.24
C GLN A 64 -5.85 8.47 1.26
N GLU A 65 -6.25 8.56 2.53
CA GLU A 65 -5.37 9.04 3.59
C GLU A 65 -4.20 8.10 3.82
N ASN A 66 -4.44 6.79 3.79
CA ASN A 66 -3.38 5.78 3.90
C ASN A 66 -2.36 5.92 2.77
N VAL A 67 -2.85 6.06 1.55
CA VAL A 67 -1.99 6.24 0.36
C VAL A 67 -1.15 7.49 0.49
N LYS A 68 -1.73 8.57 0.97
CA LYS A 68 -1.04 9.84 1.17
C LYS A 68 0.13 9.69 2.15
N GLU A 69 -0.12 8.97 3.25
CA GLU A 69 0.91 8.73 4.27
C GLU A 69 2.05 7.87 3.73
N ILE A 70 1.72 6.83 2.97
CA ILE A 70 2.74 5.97 2.36
C ILE A 70 3.58 6.77 1.37
N LYS A 71 2.97 7.59 0.53
CA LYS A 71 3.68 8.44 -0.42
C LYS A 71 4.63 9.39 0.30
N ARG A 72 4.20 9.94 1.42
CA ARG A 72 5.03 10.82 2.23
C ARG A 72 6.28 10.11 2.70
N LEU A 73 6.13 8.90 3.23
CA LEU A 73 7.25 8.11 3.73
C LEU A 73 8.21 7.67 2.61
N ILE A 74 7.67 7.32 1.45
CA ILE A 74 8.49 7.02 0.28
C ILE A 74 9.34 8.23 -0.09
N GLY A 75 8.74 9.42 -0.08
CA GLY A 75 9.47 10.67 -0.35
C GLY A 75 10.59 10.91 0.64
N GLU A 76 10.35 10.63 1.92
CA GLU A 76 11.36 10.75 2.97
C GLU A 76 12.53 9.79 2.72
N GLU A 77 12.24 8.55 2.35
CA GLU A 77 13.28 7.55 2.07
C GLU A 77 14.11 7.94 0.85
N ILE A 78 13.49 8.49 -0.17
CA ILE A 78 14.21 8.96 -1.36
C ILE A 78 15.16 10.10 -0.98
N LYS A 79 14.69 11.05 -0.18
CA LYS A 79 15.51 12.16 0.30
C LYS A 79 16.68 11.70 1.15
N GLY A 80 16.47 10.63 1.93
CA GLY A 80 17.50 10.06 2.77
C GLY A 80 18.60 9.33 2.00
N GLY A 81 18.43 9.15 0.70
CA GLY A 81 19.41 8.46 -0.12
C GLY A 81 19.41 6.94 0.02
N CYS A 82 18.39 6.40 0.69
CA CYS A 82 18.28 4.96 0.92
C CYS A 82 17.57 4.23 -0.21
N PHE A 83 16.92 4.96 -1.04
CA PHE A 83 16.12 4.41 -2.11
C PHE A 83 16.92 4.37 -3.41
#